data_a1b83d1178b6e371e7d5bdf87b58177b
#
_entry.id   a1b83d1178b6e371e7d5bdf87b58177b
#
_cell.length_a   1.000
_cell.length_b   1.000
_cell.length_c   1.000
_cell.angle_alpha   90.00
_cell.angle_beta   90.00
_cell.angle_gamma   90.00
#
_symmetry.space_group_name_H-M   'P 1'
#
loop_
_entity.id
_entity.type
_entity.pdbx_description
1 polymer ?
#
loop_
_entity_poly.entity_id
_entity_poly.type
_entity_poly.pdbx_seq_one_letter_code
_entity_poly.pdbx_strand_id
1 'polypeptide(L)'
;VPMATRSGDFPADAIFYLLRNGWYTAETLEAELEKHSGLLGASAGLSEDMQNMEDSDDVQAKQALKYFEYAVLKYIGAYTAVLQGLDVLVFTAGIGEHDAKFRARICANLTWLGIKLDDKANNLAVAGTQAHKISHQDSLIQVYVIPTNEELMIAQNAVELYTNEKE
;
A
#
# COMPACT_ATOMS: atom_id res chain seq x y z
N VAL A 1 -5.48 -1.94 5.32
CA VAL A 1 -4.90 -2.52 4.07
C VAL A 1 -3.99 -3.66 4.47
N PRO A 2 -4.02 -4.83 3.79
CA PRO A 2 -3.05 -5.89 4.00
C PRO A 2 -1.63 -5.40 3.70
N MET A 3 -0.65 -6.00 4.36
CA MET A 3 0.78 -5.71 4.14
C MET A 3 1.47 -6.96 3.61
N ALA A 4 2.80 -6.99 3.60
CA ALA A 4 3.56 -8.17 3.18
C ALA A 4 3.12 -9.44 3.94
N THR A 5 3.14 -9.41 5.27
CA THR A 5 2.76 -10.55 6.14
C THR A 5 1.59 -10.27 7.08
N ARG A 6 1.18 -9.00 7.26
CA ARG A 6 0.10 -8.62 8.20
C ARG A 6 -1.24 -8.57 7.50
N SER A 7 -2.29 -9.03 8.20
CA SER A 7 -3.66 -9.14 7.66
C SER A 7 -4.29 -7.80 7.25
N GLY A 8 -3.90 -6.70 7.88
CA GLY A 8 -4.65 -5.45 7.81
C GLY A 8 -5.98 -5.54 8.56
N ASP A 9 -7.05 -5.00 7.97
CA ASP A 9 -8.39 -5.06 8.57
C ASP A 9 -8.84 -6.51 8.75
N PHE A 10 -9.15 -6.86 9.97
CA PHE A 10 -9.69 -8.17 10.30
C PHE A 10 -10.92 -7.99 11.21
N PRO A 11 -12.06 -8.60 10.90
CA PRO A 11 -13.27 -8.40 11.67
C PRO A 11 -13.17 -9.05 13.05
N ALA A 12 -13.57 -8.32 14.10
CA ALA A 12 -13.51 -8.79 15.48
C ALA A 12 -14.28 -10.10 15.69
N ASP A 13 -15.41 -10.26 15.01
CA ASP A 13 -16.23 -11.49 15.10
C ASP A 13 -15.46 -12.73 14.62
N ALA A 14 -14.62 -12.59 13.60
CA ALA A 14 -13.79 -13.69 13.12
C ALA A 14 -12.71 -14.07 14.15
N ILE A 15 -12.10 -13.10 14.84
CA ILE A 15 -11.16 -13.36 15.95
C ILE A 15 -11.84 -14.20 17.03
N PHE A 16 -13.00 -13.74 17.52
CA PHE A 16 -13.73 -14.45 18.56
C PHE A 16 -14.23 -15.83 18.10
N TYR A 17 -14.60 -15.97 16.83
CA TYR A 17 -14.98 -17.26 16.28
C TYR A 17 -13.82 -18.26 16.31
N LEU A 18 -12.63 -17.85 15.85
CA LEU A 18 -11.44 -18.69 15.81
C LEU A 18 -11.01 -19.14 17.21
N LEU A 19 -11.00 -18.21 18.17
CA LEU A 19 -10.63 -18.49 19.56
C LEU A 19 -11.65 -19.42 20.26
N ARG A 20 -12.96 -19.17 20.10
CA ARG A 20 -14.02 -19.99 20.74
C ARG A 20 -14.06 -21.41 20.22
N ASN A 21 -13.70 -21.64 18.96
CA ASN A 21 -13.63 -22.99 18.41
C ASN A 21 -12.32 -23.73 18.76
N GLY A 22 -11.41 -23.07 19.48
CA GLY A 22 -10.14 -23.67 19.87
C GLY A 22 -9.19 -23.94 18.71
N TRP A 23 -9.40 -23.31 17.55
CA TRP A 23 -8.51 -23.46 16.39
C TRP A 23 -7.19 -22.72 16.61
N TYR A 24 -7.23 -21.65 17.39
CA TYR A 24 -6.07 -20.86 17.77
C TYR A 24 -6.14 -20.51 19.25
N THR A 25 -4.98 -20.31 19.88
CA THR A 25 -4.82 -19.50 21.10
C THR A 25 -4.66 -18.03 20.71
N ALA A 26 -4.69 -17.13 21.69
CA ALA A 26 -4.43 -15.71 21.41
C ALA A 26 -3.06 -15.50 20.79
N GLU A 27 -2.03 -16.14 21.33
CA GLU A 27 -0.65 -16.03 20.88
C GLU A 27 -0.43 -16.59 19.46
N THR A 28 -1.06 -17.75 19.16
CA THR A 28 -0.93 -18.34 17.82
C THR A 28 -1.71 -17.56 16.79
N LEU A 29 -2.88 -17.00 17.15
CA LEU A 29 -3.66 -16.15 16.25
C LEU A 29 -2.94 -14.81 15.95
N GLU A 30 -2.31 -14.20 16.96
CA GLU A 30 -1.48 -13.03 16.78
C GLU A 30 -0.36 -13.29 15.78
N ALA A 31 0.36 -14.41 15.93
CA ALA A 31 1.42 -14.80 15.01
C ALA A 31 0.90 -14.98 13.56
N GLU A 32 -0.26 -15.62 13.39
CA GLU A 32 -0.88 -15.81 12.08
C GLU A 32 -1.26 -14.48 11.43
N LEU A 33 -1.87 -13.56 12.19
CA LEU A 33 -2.32 -12.27 11.66
C LEU A 33 -1.15 -11.31 11.37
N GLU A 34 -0.04 -11.42 12.09
CA GLU A 34 1.12 -10.53 11.92
C GLU A 34 2.18 -11.06 10.94
N LYS A 35 2.38 -12.39 10.90
CA LYS A 35 3.54 -12.98 10.21
C LYS A 35 3.19 -13.90 9.05
N HIS A 36 1.96 -14.43 9.00
CA HIS A 36 1.56 -15.43 8.00
C HIS A 36 0.33 -15.02 7.19
N SER A 37 -0.13 -13.79 7.36
CA SER A 37 -1.26 -13.19 6.65
C SER A 37 -0.79 -12.27 5.49
N GLY A 38 -1.56 -11.26 5.19
CA GLY A 38 -1.23 -10.27 4.17
C GLY A 38 -1.09 -10.86 2.78
N LEU A 39 -0.11 -10.37 2.03
CA LEU A 39 0.19 -10.89 0.69
C LEU A 39 0.69 -12.33 0.74
N LEU A 40 1.53 -12.66 1.73
CA LEU A 40 2.01 -14.03 1.93
C LEU A 40 0.85 -15.01 2.11
N GLY A 41 -0.07 -14.71 3.03
CA GLY A 41 -1.24 -15.58 3.28
C GLY A 41 -2.19 -15.62 2.08
N ALA A 42 -2.47 -14.47 1.45
CA ALA A 42 -3.35 -14.37 0.30
C ALA A 42 -2.81 -15.10 -0.95
N SER A 43 -1.49 -15.21 -1.09
CA SER A 43 -0.81 -15.98 -2.14
C SER A 43 -0.60 -17.46 -1.77
N ALA A 44 -1.20 -17.93 -0.67
CA ALA A 44 -0.99 -19.28 -0.11
C ALA A 44 0.47 -19.63 0.17
N GLY A 45 1.23 -18.65 0.65
CA GLY A 45 2.63 -18.81 1.02
C GLY A 45 3.62 -18.68 -0.13
N LEU A 46 3.17 -18.23 -1.31
CA LEU A 46 4.04 -18.10 -2.49
C LEU A 46 5.10 -17.00 -2.29
N SER A 47 4.66 -15.79 -1.90
CA SER A 47 5.56 -14.66 -1.66
C SER A 47 4.87 -13.58 -0.83
N GLU A 48 5.66 -12.84 -0.07
CA GLU A 48 5.28 -11.58 0.58
C GLU A 48 5.63 -10.35 -0.27
N ASP A 49 6.42 -10.55 -1.32
CA ASP A 49 6.91 -9.51 -2.22
C ASP A 49 5.99 -9.39 -3.44
N MET A 50 5.49 -8.17 -3.65
CA MET A 50 4.59 -7.85 -4.75
C MET A 50 5.26 -8.07 -6.12
N GLN A 51 6.53 -7.73 -6.28
CA GLN A 51 7.23 -7.87 -7.56
C GLN A 51 7.35 -9.34 -7.98
N ASN A 52 7.66 -10.23 -7.02
CA ASN A 52 7.68 -11.66 -7.29
C ASN A 52 6.31 -12.21 -7.74
N MET A 53 5.23 -11.63 -7.21
CA MET A 53 3.86 -12.00 -7.61
C MET A 53 3.48 -11.43 -8.98
N GLU A 54 3.95 -10.23 -9.32
CA GLU A 54 3.72 -9.59 -10.64
C GLU A 54 4.34 -10.41 -11.79
N ASP A 55 5.48 -11.05 -11.52
CA ASP A 55 6.19 -11.86 -12.49
C ASP A 55 5.72 -13.33 -12.51
N SER A 56 4.77 -13.69 -11.64
CA SER A 56 4.24 -15.04 -11.52
C SER A 56 2.99 -15.25 -12.39
N ASP A 57 2.92 -16.41 -13.05
CA ASP A 57 1.70 -16.88 -13.72
C ASP A 57 0.73 -17.60 -12.79
N ASP A 58 1.08 -17.80 -11.52
CA ASP A 58 0.26 -18.49 -10.54
C ASP A 58 -1.06 -17.73 -10.28
N VAL A 59 -2.15 -18.48 -10.24
CA VAL A 59 -3.50 -17.95 -10.03
C VAL A 59 -3.62 -17.31 -8.64
N GLN A 60 -2.95 -17.87 -7.64
CA GLN A 60 -3.00 -17.37 -6.26
C GLN A 60 -2.21 -16.07 -6.11
N ALA A 61 -1.07 -15.93 -6.81
CA ALA A 61 -0.35 -14.66 -6.91
C ALA A 61 -1.25 -13.56 -7.50
N LYS A 62 -1.91 -13.86 -8.62
CA LYS A 62 -2.84 -12.92 -9.27
C LYS A 62 -4.04 -12.55 -8.38
N GLN A 63 -4.52 -13.49 -7.57
CA GLN A 63 -5.60 -13.22 -6.60
C GLN A 63 -5.12 -12.34 -5.44
N ALA A 64 -3.93 -12.58 -4.92
CA ALA A 64 -3.32 -11.77 -3.86
C ALA A 64 -3.11 -10.31 -4.31
N LEU A 65 -2.61 -10.10 -5.54
CA LEU A 65 -2.48 -8.77 -6.13
C LEU A 65 -3.82 -8.06 -6.23
N LYS A 66 -4.87 -8.72 -6.74
CA LYS A 66 -6.22 -8.16 -6.84
C LYS A 66 -6.82 -7.84 -5.47
N TYR A 67 -6.56 -8.68 -4.47
CA TYR A 67 -7.01 -8.43 -3.10
C TYR A 67 -6.35 -7.16 -2.53
N PHE A 68 -5.05 -7.01 -2.72
CA PHE A 68 -4.32 -5.82 -2.29
C PHE A 68 -4.83 -4.56 -2.99
N GLU A 69 -4.98 -4.60 -4.32
CA GLU A 69 -5.54 -3.50 -5.12
C GLU A 69 -6.94 -3.11 -4.64
N TYR A 70 -7.82 -4.10 -4.43
CA TYR A 70 -9.17 -3.84 -3.90
C TYR A 70 -9.13 -3.14 -2.55
N ALA A 71 -8.27 -3.59 -1.64
CA ALA A 71 -8.12 -2.98 -0.33
C ALA A 71 -7.66 -1.52 -0.41
N VAL A 72 -6.69 -1.22 -1.28
CA VAL A 72 -6.20 0.16 -1.51
C VAL A 72 -7.31 1.02 -2.11
N LEU A 73 -8.00 0.54 -3.14
CA LEU A 73 -9.11 1.26 -3.79
C LEU A 73 -10.26 1.54 -2.82
N LYS A 74 -10.59 0.59 -1.94
CA LYS A 74 -11.60 0.76 -0.89
C LYS A 74 -11.25 1.95 0.01
N TYR A 75 -10.01 2.08 0.44
CA TYR A 75 -9.57 3.18 1.28
C TYR A 75 -9.50 4.50 0.53
N ILE A 76 -9.03 4.52 -0.71
CA ILE A 76 -9.05 5.73 -1.55
C ILE A 76 -10.50 6.23 -1.69
N GLY A 77 -11.44 5.33 -1.99
CA GLY A 77 -12.86 5.69 -2.10
C GLY A 77 -13.45 6.20 -0.78
N ALA A 78 -13.15 5.54 0.34
CA ALA A 78 -13.59 5.95 1.66
C ALA A 78 -13.07 7.34 2.03
N TYR A 79 -11.79 7.60 1.84
CA TYR A 79 -11.20 8.91 2.13
C TYR A 79 -11.65 10.00 1.17
N THR A 80 -11.85 9.69 -0.11
CA THR A 80 -12.45 10.63 -1.07
C THR A 80 -13.83 11.09 -0.60
N ALA A 81 -14.64 10.17 -0.06
CA ALA A 81 -15.95 10.51 0.48
C ALA A 81 -15.84 11.37 1.76
N VAL A 82 -14.94 11.04 2.68
CA VAL A 82 -14.73 11.80 3.92
C VAL A 82 -14.21 13.20 3.64
N LEU A 83 -13.31 13.35 2.67
CA LEU A 83 -12.73 14.63 2.23
C LEU A 83 -13.68 15.44 1.33
N GLN A 84 -14.80 14.85 0.91
CA GLN A 84 -15.76 15.44 -0.04
C GLN A 84 -15.11 15.75 -1.41
N GLY A 85 -14.09 15.03 -1.80
CA GLY A 85 -13.35 15.17 -3.04
C GLY A 85 -11.92 14.73 -2.92
N LEU A 86 -11.18 14.88 -4.01
CA LEU A 86 -9.76 14.57 -4.07
C LEU A 86 -9.08 15.51 -5.07
N ASP A 87 -8.08 16.25 -4.64
CA ASP A 87 -7.30 17.13 -5.51
C ASP A 87 -6.02 16.46 -5.98
N VAL A 88 -5.40 15.70 -5.08
CA VAL A 88 -4.10 15.04 -5.31
C VAL A 88 -4.10 13.63 -4.75
N LEU A 89 -3.60 12.67 -5.55
CA LEU A 89 -3.26 11.32 -5.11
C LEU A 89 -1.73 11.16 -5.11
N VAL A 90 -1.18 10.70 -4.00
CA VAL A 90 0.26 10.49 -3.86
C VAL A 90 0.55 9.01 -3.65
N PHE A 91 1.45 8.47 -4.48
CA PHE A 91 2.10 7.18 -4.28
C PHE A 91 3.45 7.40 -3.63
N THR A 92 3.73 6.62 -2.58
CA THR A 92 4.95 6.74 -1.77
C THR A 92 5.31 5.39 -1.16
N ALA A 93 6.47 5.29 -0.54
CA ALA A 93 7.03 4.08 0.04
C ALA A 93 7.24 2.94 -0.98
N GLY A 94 7.71 1.77 -0.53
CA GLY A 94 8.19 0.70 -1.39
C GLY A 94 7.37 0.42 -2.63
N ILE A 95 6.12 -0.03 -2.47
CA ILE A 95 5.23 -0.38 -3.60
C ILE A 95 4.85 0.86 -4.41
N GLY A 96 4.48 1.96 -3.71
CA GLY A 96 4.04 3.18 -4.38
C GLY A 96 5.11 3.81 -5.26
N GLU A 97 6.37 3.75 -4.84
CA GLU A 97 7.50 4.35 -5.55
C GLU A 97 8.03 3.45 -6.67
N HIS A 98 8.08 2.13 -6.47
CA HIS A 98 8.80 1.23 -7.34
C HIS A 98 7.93 0.46 -8.33
N ASP A 99 6.63 0.31 -8.08
CA ASP A 99 5.73 -0.50 -8.91
C ASP A 99 4.84 0.36 -9.82
N ALA A 100 5.33 0.62 -11.03
CA ALA A 100 4.58 1.37 -12.05
C ALA A 100 3.33 0.61 -12.53
N LYS A 101 3.36 -0.74 -12.54
CA LYS A 101 2.21 -1.57 -12.93
C LYS A 101 1.08 -1.43 -11.91
N PHE A 102 1.41 -1.50 -10.61
CA PHE A 102 0.47 -1.28 -9.53
C PHE A 102 -0.17 0.11 -9.61
N ARG A 103 0.63 1.18 -9.75
CA ARG A 103 0.12 2.54 -9.88
C ARG A 103 -0.83 2.68 -11.06
N ALA A 104 -0.48 2.07 -12.20
CA ALA A 104 -1.34 2.09 -13.40
C ALA A 104 -2.69 1.41 -13.15
N ARG A 105 -2.71 0.24 -12.49
CA ARG A 105 -3.95 -0.48 -12.15
C ARG A 105 -4.83 0.30 -11.18
N ILE A 106 -4.24 0.92 -10.15
CA ILE A 106 -4.99 1.80 -9.23
C ILE A 106 -5.60 2.97 -9.99
N CYS A 107 -4.82 3.70 -10.79
CA CYS A 107 -5.30 4.84 -11.57
C CYS A 107 -6.39 4.47 -12.58
N ALA A 108 -6.27 3.30 -13.23
CA ALA A 108 -7.27 2.80 -14.17
C ALA A 108 -8.64 2.58 -13.50
N ASN A 109 -8.68 2.15 -12.24
CA ASN A 109 -9.89 1.99 -11.45
C ASN A 109 -10.45 3.31 -10.89
N LEU A 110 -9.72 4.42 -11.01
CA LEU A 110 -10.11 5.74 -10.50
C LEU A 110 -10.46 6.75 -11.61
N THR A 111 -10.62 6.28 -12.85
CA THR A 111 -10.99 7.14 -14.00
C THR A 111 -12.34 7.84 -13.81
N TRP A 112 -13.25 7.25 -13.04
CA TRP A 112 -14.53 7.86 -12.65
C TRP A 112 -14.38 9.09 -11.78
N LEU A 113 -13.26 9.27 -11.08
CA LEU A 113 -12.89 10.50 -10.36
C LEU A 113 -12.25 11.56 -11.30
N GLY A 114 -12.02 11.22 -12.56
CA GLY A 114 -11.35 12.08 -13.51
C GLY A 114 -9.82 11.96 -13.53
N ILE A 115 -9.26 10.92 -12.91
CA ILE A 115 -7.84 10.61 -13.02
C ILE A 115 -7.53 10.14 -14.45
N LYS A 116 -6.51 10.75 -15.05
CA LYS A 116 -5.89 10.33 -16.31
C LYS A 116 -4.41 10.15 -16.07
N LEU A 117 -3.93 8.92 -16.19
CA LEU A 117 -2.50 8.61 -16.03
C LEU A 117 -1.73 9.00 -17.30
N ASP A 118 -0.51 9.48 -17.15
CA ASP A 118 0.50 9.55 -18.21
C ASP A 118 1.40 8.32 -18.07
N ASP A 119 1.19 7.32 -18.93
CA ASP A 119 1.91 6.04 -18.87
C ASP A 119 3.42 6.22 -19.02
N LYS A 120 3.87 7.19 -19.83
CA LYS A 120 5.29 7.47 -20.01
C LYS A 120 5.89 8.07 -18.74
N ALA A 121 5.23 9.05 -18.16
CA ALA A 121 5.65 9.66 -16.90
C ALA A 121 5.63 8.63 -15.76
N ASN A 122 4.59 7.79 -15.69
CA ASN A 122 4.49 6.73 -14.70
C ASN A 122 5.65 5.72 -14.76
N ASN A 123 6.01 5.27 -15.98
CA ASN A 123 7.10 4.32 -16.16
C ASN A 123 8.49 4.92 -15.88
N LEU A 124 8.65 6.24 -16.03
CA LEU A 124 9.89 6.97 -15.73
C LEU A 124 9.98 7.40 -14.25
N ALA A 125 8.88 7.39 -13.51
CA ALA A 125 8.85 7.71 -12.09
C ALA A 125 9.36 6.50 -11.29
N VAL A 126 10.67 6.41 -11.19
CA VAL A 126 11.39 5.44 -10.35
C VAL A 126 11.82 6.12 -9.05
N ALA A 127 12.12 5.32 -8.03
CA ALA A 127 12.64 5.81 -6.77
C ALA A 127 13.81 6.79 -6.97
N GLY A 128 13.76 7.90 -6.31
CA GLY A 128 14.73 8.99 -6.41
C GLY A 128 14.58 9.96 -5.26
N THR A 129 15.08 11.18 -5.43
CA THR A 129 15.00 12.22 -4.39
C THR A 129 13.95 13.30 -4.69
N GLN A 130 13.28 13.23 -5.83
CA GLN A 130 12.34 14.26 -6.29
C GLN A 130 10.94 13.69 -6.51
N ALA A 131 9.93 14.54 -6.31
CA ALA A 131 8.55 14.22 -6.64
C ALA A 131 8.36 14.20 -8.17
N HIS A 132 7.66 13.18 -8.66
CA HIS A 132 7.32 13.02 -10.06
C HIS A 132 5.81 13.08 -10.27
N LYS A 133 5.35 14.04 -11.08
CA LYS A 133 3.95 14.06 -11.52
C LYS A 133 3.75 12.98 -12.59
N ILE A 134 2.79 12.09 -12.38
CA ILE A 134 2.48 10.98 -13.28
C ILE A 134 1.08 11.06 -13.90
N SER A 135 0.31 12.11 -13.58
CA SER A 135 -0.99 12.37 -14.24
C SER A 135 -0.81 13.20 -15.50
N HIS A 136 -1.67 12.90 -16.51
CA HIS A 136 -1.78 13.71 -17.72
C HIS A 136 -2.20 15.15 -17.40
N GLN A 137 -1.89 16.11 -18.28
CA GLN A 137 -2.25 17.52 -18.08
C GLN A 137 -3.77 17.75 -17.97
N ASP A 138 -4.58 16.92 -18.65
CA ASP A 138 -6.05 16.99 -18.64
C ASP A 138 -6.68 16.17 -17.51
N SER A 139 -5.89 15.64 -16.57
CA SER A 139 -6.40 14.95 -15.39
C SER A 139 -7.02 15.95 -14.43
N LEU A 140 -8.23 15.68 -13.95
CA LEU A 140 -8.88 16.53 -12.93
C LEU A 140 -8.16 16.43 -11.59
N ILE A 141 -7.69 15.22 -11.25
CA ILE A 141 -6.93 14.95 -10.04
C ILE A 141 -5.46 14.77 -10.43
N GLN A 142 -4.59 15.46 -9.71
CA GLN A 142 -3.16 15.30 -9.92
C GLN A 142 -2.66 14.04 -9.23
N VAL A 143 -1.78 13.30 -9.89
CA VAL A 143 -1.17 12.09 -9.33
C VAL A 143 0.35 12.24 -9.31
N TYR A 144 0.93 11.96 -8.15
CA TYR A 144 2.37 12.05 -7.94
C TYR A 144 2.96 10.76 -7.38
N VAL A 145 4.22 10.53 -7.67
CA VAL A 145 5.12 9.64 -6.93
C VAL A 145 6.04 10.53 -6.13
N ILE A 146 6.02 10.41 -4.81
CA ILE A 146 6.85 11.20 -3.90
C ILE A 146 7.69 10.24 -3.06
N PRO A 147 9.02 10.29 -3.16
CA PRO A 147 9.90 9.44 -2.37
C PRO A 147 9.79 9.74 -0.87
N THR A 148 9.74 8.68 -0.07
CA THR A 148 9.90 8.77 1.37
C THR A 148 11.38 8.82 1.74
N ASN A 149 11.70 9.59 2.78
CA ASN A 149 13.04 9.63 3.38
C ASN A 149 12.91 9.47 4.89
N GLU A 150 12.65 8.23 5.32
CA GLU A 150 12.46 7.91 6.73
C GLU A 150 13.76 8.08 7.53
N GLU A 151 14.91 7.77 6.93
CA GLU A 151 16.22 7.93 7.56
C GLU A 151 16.54 9.39 7.89
N LEU A 152 16.17 10.31 6.99
CA LEU A 152 16.33 11.74 7.23
C LEU A 152 15.49 12.21 8.43
N MET A 153 14.25 11.75 8.53
CA MET A 153 13.38 12.09 9.67
C MET A 153 13.92 11.55 10.99
N ILE A 154 14.42 10.31 11.00
CA ILE A 154 15.07 9.72 12.18
C ILE A 154 16.30 10.54 12.57
N ALA A 155 17.14 10.90 11.60
CA ALA A 155 18.33 11.71 11.86
C ALA A 155 17.99 13.11 12.39
N GLN A 156 16.98 13.77 11.83
CA GLN A 156 16.51 15.08 12.31
C GLN A 156 15.98 15.02 13.74
N ASN A 157 15.13 14.05 14.05
CA ASN A 157 14.60 13.86 15.40
C ASN A 157 15.71 13.54 16.41
N ALA A 158 16.70 12.73 16.03
CA ALA A 158 17.85 12.42 16.89
C ALA A 158 18.69 13.67 17.21
N VAL A 159 18.93 14.54 16.22
CA VAL A 159 19.64 15.80 16.41
C VAL A 159 18.84 16.74 17.30
N GLU A 160 17.54 16.84 17.11
CA GLU A 160 16.67 17.70 17.94
C GLU A 160 16.68 17.26 19.42
N LEU A 161 16.53 15.95 19.67
CA LEU A 161 16.62 15.41 21.03
C LEU A 161 17.97 15.69 21.68
N TYR A 162 19.06 15.49 20.94
CA TYR A 162 20.42 15.73 21.45
C TYR A 162 20.70 17.20 21.75
N THR A 163 20.09 18.12 20.99
CA THR A 163 20.25 19.57 21.26
C THR A 163 19.42 20.02 22.45
N ASN A 164 18.20 19.50 22.61
CA ASN A 164 17.31 19.87 23.73
C ASN A 164 17.77 19.30 25.08
N GLU A 165 18.55 18.20 25.11
CA GLU A 165 19.14 17.67 26.34
C GLU A 165 20.34 18.50 26.87
N LYS A 166 20.82 19.50 26.10
CA LYS A 166 21.96 20.34 26.46
C LYS A 166 21.56 21.75 26.96
N GLU A 167 20.27 22.07 26.94
CA GLU A 167 19.71 23.26 27.53
C GLU A 167 19.14 22.96 28.93
#